data_cc417424cbacd81e7cc63eaa079e497f
#
_entry.id   cc417424cbacd81e7cc63eaa079e497f
#
_cell.length_a   1.000
_cell.length_b   1.000
_cell.length_c   1.000
_cell.angle_alpha   90.00
_cell.angle_beta   90.00
_cell.angle_gamma   90.00
#
_symmetry.space_group_name_H-M   'P 1'
#
loop_
_entity.id
_entity.type
_entity.pdbx_description
1 polymer ?
#
loop_
_entity_poly.entity_id
_entity_poly.type
_entity_poly.pdbx_seq_one_letter_code
_entity_poly.pdbx_strand_id
1 'polypeptide(L)'
;MDGSIKPVTLAHNVKRLAHPDLPGAGQVYVDGNYCYIGHIPNKQQLGTTILDVADPKNPKILSQIQVPDPDSHAHKARVIGDLMIINSERNMTAIGRKADELPKLRTRLTAELGRAPTHAELAARLGVTVADIPAVEEAERKPYERGGFSLYDVSDRTKPKLIHFQKTWGRGVHRFDMDADYAYISTEMEGFIGNILVTYDIRNPAKPEEVSRWWMPGQHVAGGEKPSWPGRQHRLHHTLRFGDELWAGCWHAGVRVIDVSDIAKPRTVGAYNYHPPYPEPTH
;
A
#
# COMPACT_ATOMS: atom_id res chain seq x y z
N MET A 1 -0.09 34.18 -24.29
CA MET A 1 -1.12 34.22 -23.24
C MET A 1 -0.73 33.16 -22.23
N ASP A 2 -0.27 33.58 -21.05
CA ASP A 2 0.07 32.69 -19.96
C ASP A 2 -1.22 32.08 -19.41
N GLY A 3 -1.47 30.81 -19.75
CA GLY A 3 -2.64 30.04 -19.34
C GLY A 3 -2.56 29.48 -17.90
N SER A 4 -1.91 30.20 -16.98
CA SER A 4 -1.86 29.78 -15.57
C SER A 4 -3.29 29.81 -14.98
N ILE A 5 -3.90 28.65 -14.85
CA ILE A 5 -5.14 28.47 -14.10
C ILE A 5 -4.80 28.76 -12.63
N LYS A 6 -5.24 29.93 -12.15
CA LYS A 6 -5.13 30.25 -10.73
C LYS A 6 -5.94 29.20 -9.95
N PRO A 7 -5.38 28.55 -8.92
CA PRO A 7 -6.13 27.59 -8.13
C PRO A 7 -7.31 28.31 -7.49
N VAL A 8 -8.52 27.84 -7.79
CA VAL A 8 -9.75 28.32 -7.15
C VAL A 8 -9.84 27.66 -5.79
N THR A 9 -9.77 28.45 -4.72
CA THR A 9 -10.03 27.95 -3.37
C THR A 9 -11.54 27.99 -3.12
N LEU A 10 -12.17 26.82 -3.11
CA LEU A 10 -13.56 26.66 -2.69
C LEU A 10 -13.58 26.19 -1.23
N ALA A 11 -14.18 26.98 -0.34
CA ALA A 11 -14.35 26.62 1.07
C ALA A 11 -15.73 27.10 1.56
N HIS A 12 -16.45 26.19 2.25
CA HIS A 12 -17.71 26.51 2.91
C HIS A 12 -17.66 25.93 4.33
N ASN A 13 -17.84 26.81 5.35
CA ASN A 13 -17.71 26.43 6.78
C ASN A 13 -16.35 25.85 7.19
N VAL A 14 -15.30 26.11 6.41
CA VAL A 14 -13.93 25.67 6.68
C VAL A 14 -12.98 26.85 6.50
N LYS A 15 -12.07 27.02 7.45
CA LYS A 15 -11.00 28.04 7.40
C LYS A 15 -9.65 27.34 7.39
N ARG A 16 -8.83 27.59 6.35
CA ARG A 16 -7.44 27.16 6.35
C ARG A 16 -6.64 27.92 7.39
N LEU A 17 -6.00 27.20 8.31
CA LEU A 17 -5.17 27.78 9.37
C LEU A 17 -3.70 27.84 8.96
N ALA A 18 -3.19 26.78 8.32
CA ALA A 18 -1.80 26.71 7.85
C ALA A 18 -1.71 25.88 6.57
N HIS A 19 -0.56 25.89 5.92
CA HIS A 19 -0.24 25.06 4.76
C HIS A 19 1.27 24.81 4.72
N PRO A 20 1.80 23.80 5.45
CA PRO A 20 3.17 23.37 5.27
C PRO A 20 3.33 22.78 3.86
N ASP A 21 4.35 23.25 3.13
CA ASP A 21 4.68 22.72 1.82
C ASP A 21 5.54 21.46 2.00
N LEU A 22 4.91 20.29 1.85
CA LEU A 22 5.55 18.98 2.02
C LEU A 22 5.46 18.20 0.71
N PRO A 23 6.60 17.86 0.09
CA PRO A 23 6.61 17.18 -1.19
C PRO A 23 5.99 15.78 -1.07
N GLY A 24 5.04 15.48 -1.97
CA GLY A 24 4.40 14.16 -2.01
C GLY A 24 3.57 13.82 -0.80
N ALA A 25 3.11 14.79 -0.01
CA ALA A 25 2.24 14.53 1.15
C ALA A 25 1.03 13.69 0.74
N GLY A 26 0.86 12.56 1.41
CA GLY A 26 -0.17 11.56 1.17
C GLY A 26 -1.16 11.45 2.32
N GLN A 27 -1.19 10.32 3.01
CA GLN A 27 -2.10 10.15 4.14
C GLN A 27 -1.62 10.88 5.40
N VAL A 28 -2.60 11.37 6.15
CA VAL A 28 -2.41 12.08 7.41
C VAL A 28 -3.05 11.26 8.53
N TYR A 29 -2.34 11.13 9.63
CA TYR A 29 -2.84 10.60 10.88
C TYR A 29 -2.50 11.59 12.01
N VAL A 30 -3.47 11.87 12.87
CA VAL A 30 -3.27 12.80 14.00
C VAL A 30 -3.51 12.04 15.29
N ASP A 31 -2.57 12.18 16.22
CA ASP A 31 -2.66 11.67 17.57
C ASP A 31 -2.24 12.76 18.56
N GLY A 32 -3.17 13.23 19.40
CA GLY A 32 -2.96 14.35 20.27
C GLY A 32 -2.49 15.60 19.54
N ASN A 33 -1.32 16.11 19.93
CA ASN A 33 -0.70 17.30 19.33
C ASN A 33 0.26 16.98 18.17
N TYR A 34 0.27 15.74 17.68
CA TYR A 34 1.18 15.31 16.63
C TYR A 34 0.45 14.90 15.37
N CYS A 35 1.02 15.26 14.24
CA CYS A 35 0.52 14.89 12.93
C CYS A 35 1.59 14.10 12.19
N TYR A 36 1.21 12.92 11.69
CA TYR A 36 2.07 11.98 10.97
C TYR A 36 1.63 11.95 9.52
N ILE A 37 2.52 12.30 8.61
CA ILE A 37 2.24 12.40 7.19
C ILE A 37 3.08 11.39 6.44
N GLY A 38 2.43 10.40 5.82
CA GLY A 38 3.09 9.51 4.89
C GLY A 38 3.26 10.18 3.53
N HIS A 39 4.33 9.88 2.80
CA HIS A 39 4.64 10.50 1.52
C HIS A 39 4.56 9.50 0.37
N ILE A 40 3.92 9.92 -0.72
CA ILE A 40 4.06 9.26 -2.04
C ILE A 40 5.44 9.60 -2.62
N PRO A 41 5.89 8.91 -3.69
CA PRO A 41 7.20 9.15 -4.27
C PRO A 41 7.51 10.63 -4.51
N ASN A 42 8.66 11.07 -4.02
CA ASN A 42 9.12 12.45 -4.13
C ASN A 42 10.64 12.52 -4.29
N LYS A 43 11.15 13.65 -4.80
CA LYS A 43 12.57 13.84 -5.08
C LYS A 43 13.46 13.82 -3.82
N GLN A 44 12.91 14.17 -2.66
CA GLN A 44 13.62 14.19 -1.37
C GLN A 44 13.66 12.80 -0.70
N GLN A 45 13.01 11.79 -1.30
CA GLN A 45 12.89 10.44 -0.74
C GLN A 45 12.27 10.42 0.67
N LEU A 46 11.39 11.37 0.96
CA LEU A 46 10.66 11.39 2.23
C LEU A 46 9.66 10.24 2.26
N GLY A 47 9.66 9.52 3.37
CA GLY A 47 8.70 8.46 3.69
C GLY A 47 7.64 8.93 4.68
N THR A 48 8.07 9.53 5.80
CA THR A 48 7.15 10.00 6.84
C THR A 48 7.67 11.30 7.45
N THR A 49 6.79 12.29 7.62
CA THR A 49 7.05 13.51 8.35
C THR A 49 6.22 13.54 9.63
N ILE A 50 6.83 13.87 10.75
CA ILE A 50 6.17 14.12 12.03
C ILE A 50 6.14 15.61 12.31
N LEU A 51 4.95 16.14 12.59
CA LEU A 51 4.73 17.55 12.91
C LEU A 51 4.20 17.70 14.34
N ASP A 52 4.62 18.74 15.03
CA ASP A 52 3.91 19.31 16.17
C ASP A 52 2.80 20.23 15.62
N VAL A 53 1.57 19.96 15.99
CA VAL A 53 0.37 20.71 15.62
C VAL A 53 -0.39 21.24 16.82
N ALA A 54 0.26 21.36 17.99
CA ALA A 54 -0.34 21.95 19.19
C ALA A 54 -0.83 23.38 18.92
N ASP A 55 -0.09 24.16 18.12
CA ASP A 55 -0.61 25.36 17.47
C ASP A 55 -0.87 25.07 15.98
N PRO A 56 -2.14 24.81 15.57
CA PRO A 56 -2.45 24.45 14.20
C PRO A 56 -2.25 25.58 13.18
N LYS A 57 -1.98 26.82 13.64
CA LYS A 57 -1.61 27.94 12.77
C LYS A 57 -0.12 27.93 12.43
N ASN A 58 0.69 27.33 13.30
CA ASN A 58 2.15 27.30 13.19
C ASN A 58 2.68 25.87 13.37
N PRO A 59 2.30 24.89 12.49
CA PRO A 59 2.79 23.52 12.58
C PRO A 59 4.32 23.48 12.42
N LYS A 60 5.01 22.69 13.24
CA LYS A 60 6.47 22.56 13.22
C LYS A 60 6.89 21.16 12.84
N ILE A 61 7.79 21.03 11.89
CA ILE A 61 8.42 19.75 11.56
C ILE A 61 9.32 19.35 12.73
N LEU A 62 9.05 18.20 13.34
CA LEU A 62 9.87 17.60 14.39
C LEU A 62 10.91 16.67 13.82
N SER A 63 10.51 15.79 12.89
CA SER A 63 11.41 14.84 12.26
C SER A 63 10.89 14.38 10.88
N GLN A 64 11.81 13.85 10.09
CA GLN A 64 11.52 13.26 8.77
C GLN A 64 12.28 11.96 8.62
N ILE A 65 11.55 10.89 8.26
CA ILE A 65 12.09 9.57 7.98
C ILE A 65 12.13 9.42 6.46
N GLN A 66 13.29 9.07 5.93
CA GLN A 66 13.46 8.79 4.49
C GLN A 66 13.08 7.35 4.17
N VAL A 67 12.64 7.09 2.93
CA VAL A 67 12.53 5.73 2.42
C VAL A 67 13.91 5.14 2.17
N PRO A 68 14.06 3.79 2.27
CA PRO A 68 15.37 3.15 2.19
C PRO A 68 16.03 3.22 0.80
N ASP A 69 15.25 3.45 -0.24
CA ASP A 69 15.69 3.51 -1.63
C ASP A 69 14.67 4.23 -2.51
N PRO A 70 15.05 4.65 -3.75
CA PRO A 70 14.15 5.37 -4.67
C PRO A 70 12.96 4.52 -5.18
N ASP A 71 13.05 3.19 -5.09
CA ASP A 71 11.99 2.27 -5.55
C ASP A 71 10.92 2.06 -4.49
N SER A 72 11.10 2.62 -3.29
CA SER A 72 10.18 2.50 -2.17
C SER A 72 9.38 3.78 -1.94
N HIS A 73 8.17 3.62 -1.37
CA HIS A 73 7.44 4.72 -0.75
C HIS A 73 6.72 4.27 0.53
N ALA A 74 6.47 5.24 1.41
CA ALA A 74 5.85 5.03 2.72
C ALA A 74 4.72 6.06 2.91
N HIS A 75 3.60 5.82 2.24
CA HIS A 75 2.50 6.80 2.14
C HIS A 75 1.53 6.78 3.31
N LYS A 76 1.79 5.97 4.33
CA LYS A 76 0.91 5.81 5.49
C LYS A 76 1.69 5.59 6.77
N ALA A 77 1.25 6.25 7.84
CA ALA A 77 1.70 6.03 9.20
C ALA A 77 0.51 5.84 10.15
N ARG A 78 0.70 5.08 11.22
CA ARG A 78 -0.21 4.93 12.35
C ARG A 78 0.60 4.91 13.63
N VAL A 79 0.03 5.45 14.70
CA VAL A 79 0.67 5.51 16.01
C VAL A 79 -0.31 5.07 17.08
N ILE A 80 0.17 4.31 18.05
CA ILE A 80 -0.53 4.02 19.29
C ILE A 80 0.47 4.16 20.44
N GLY A 81 0.24 5.12 21.32
CA GLY A 81 1.22 5.47 22.35
C GLY A 81 2.54 5.90 21.74
N ASP A 82 3.59 5.16 22.02
CA ASP A 82 4.94 5.42 21.51
C ASP A 82 5.37 4.47 20.38
N LEU A 83 4.48 3.61 19.91
CA LEU A 83 4.74 2.71 18.79
C LEU A 83 4.14 3.29 17.51
N MET A 84 4.99 3.47 16.50
CA MET A 84 4.59 3.87 15.15
C MET A 84 4.86 2.76 14.15
N ILE A 85 3.89 2.49 13.28
CA ILE A 85 4.05 1.64 12.09
C ILE A 85 3.99 2.49 10.82
N ILE A 86 4.88 2.21 9.87
CA ILE A 86 4.86 2.77 8.52
C ILE A 86 4.98 1.66 7.49
N ASN A 87 4.30 1.81 6.36
CA ASN A 87 4.41 0.84 5.26
C ASN A 87 5.67 1.09 4.43
N SER A 88 6.12 0.04 3.74
CA SER A 88 7.06 0.10 2.63
C SER A 88 6.47 -0.67 1.46
N GLU A 89 6.21 0.05 0.38
CA GLU A 89 5.64 -0.49 -0.85
C GLU A 89 6.50 -0.07 -2.04
N ARG A 90 6.65 -0.96 -3.02
CA ARG A 90 7.36 -0.65 -4.26
C ARG A 90 6.67 0.48 -5.01
N ASN A 91 7.44 1.48 -5.38
CA ASN A 91 6.97 2.56 -6.24
C ASN A 91 6.44 2.01 -7.54
N MET A 92 5.26 2.47 -7.93
CA MET A 92 4.72 2.21 -9.25
C MET A 92 5.27 3.23 -10.25
N THR A 93 6.60 3.30 -10.35
CA THR A 93 7.25 3.98 -11.47
C THR A 93 6.74 3.40 -12.79
N ALA A 94 6.83 4.13 -13.87
CA ALA A 94 6.40 3.59 -15.16
C ALA A 94 7.13 2.27 -15.49
N ILE A 95 8.44 2.19 -15.22
CA ILE A 95 9.27 0.99 -15.40
C ILE A 95 8.86 -0.15 -14.48
N GLY A 96 8.69 0.10 -13.18
CA GLY A 96 8.30 -0.94 -12.21
C GLY A 96 6.92 -1.55 -12.52
N ARG A 97 5.95 -0.73 -12.93
CA ARG A 97 4.63 -1.20 -13.35
C ARG A 97 4.72 -2.07 -14.61
N LYS A 98 5.56 -1.65 -15.56
CA LYS A 98 5.77 -2.41 -16.81
C LYS A 98 6.52 -3.71 -16.57
N ALA A 99 7.43 -3.74 -15.60
CA ALA A 99 8.08 -4.96 -15.15
C ALA A 99 7.07 -5.99 -14.61
N ASP A 100 6.09 -5.55 -13.81
CA ASP A 100 5.02 -6.42 -13.30
C ASP A 100 4.09 -6.96 -14.41
N GLU A 101 3.92 -6.19 -15.50
CA GLU A 101 3.09 -6.57 -16.65
C GLU A 101 3.83 -7.49 -17.64
N LEU A 102 5.15 -7.39 -17.73
CA LEU A 102 5.98 -7.99 -18.75
C LEU A 102 5.85 -9.53 -18.87
N PRO A 103 5.87 -10.33 -17.78
CA PRO A 103 5.74 -11.78 -17.88
C PRO A 103 4.42 -12.23 -18.53
N LYS A 104 3.32 -11.61 -18.12
CA LYS A 104 1.97 -11.90 -18.65
C LYS A 104 1.87 -11.50 -20.12
N LEU A 105 2.42 -10.34 -20.46
CA LEU A 105 2.45 -9.86 -21.84
C LEU A 105 3.30 -10.79 -22.72
N ARG A 106 4.48 -11.19 -22.26
CA ARG A 106 5.37 -12.09 -22.97
C ARG A 106 4.70 -13.45 -23.27
N THR A 107 4.04 -14.04 -22.27
CA THR A 107 3.28 -15.29 -22.42
C THR A 107 2.17 -15.14 -23.47
N ARG A 108 1.37 -14.07 -23.38
CA ARG A 108 0.27 -13.81 -24.32
C ARG A 108 0.78 -13.62 -25.75
N LEU A 109 1.78 -12.76 -25.95
CA LEU A 109 2.33 -12.50 -27.28
C LEU A 109 3.01 -13.74 -27.87
N THR A 110 3.67 -14.56 -27.07
CA THR A 110 4.23 -15.82 -27.54
C THR A 110 3.15 -16.75 -28.08
N ALA A 111 2.01 -16.83 -27.40
CA ALA A 111 0.87 -17.61 -27.87
C ALA A 111 0.22 -17.03 -29.14
N GLU A 112 0.10 -15.68 -29.23
CA GLU A 112 -0.46 -14.99 -30.41
C GLU A 112 0.45 -15.11 -31.64
N LEU A 113 1.77 -15.01 -31.47
CA LEU A 113 2.74 -14.95 -32.57
C LEU A 113 3.33 -16.31 -32.96
N GLY A 114 3.17 -17.33 -32.12
CA GLY A 114 3.84 -18.62 -32.28
C GLY A 114 5.37 -18.59 -32.12
N ARG A 115 5.92 -17.46 -31.63
CA ARG A 115 7.36 -17.23 -31.34
C ARG A 115 7.54 -16.23 -30.20
N ALA A 116 8.77 -16.13 -29.70
CA ALA A 116 9.10 -15.10 -28.73
C ALA A 116 8.90 -13.69 -29.33
N PRO A 117 8.27 -12.76 -28.60
CA PRO A 117 8.11 -11.39 -29.03
C PRO A 117 9.45 -10.63 -29.05
N THR A 118 9.61 -9.73 -30.00
CA THR A 118 10.74 -8.81 -30.08
C THR A 118 10.60 -7.65 -29.07
N HIS A 119 11.68 -6.96 -28.74
CA HIS A 119 11.64 -5.75 -27.89
C HIS A 119 10.71 -4.68 -28.47
N ALA A 120 10.62 -4.54 -29.80
CA ALA A 120 9.72 -3.58 -30.44
C ALA A 120 8.24 -3.94 -30.19
N GLU A 121 7.88 -5.21 -30.28
CA GLU A 121 6.53 -5.69 -30.01
C GLU A 121 6.17 -5.55 -28.53
N LEU A 122 7.10 -5.86 -27.61
CA LEU A 122 6.92 -5.63 -26.18
C LEU A 122 6.74 -4.15 -25.86
N ALA A 123 7.61 -3.30 -26.41
CA ALA A 123 7.57 -1.84 -26.19
C ALA A 123 6.24 -1.22 -26.65
N ALA A 124 5.78 -1.60 -27.85
CA ALA A 124 4.51 -1.12 -28.40
C ALA A 124 3.31 -1.48 -27.52
N ARG A 125 3.29 -2.69 -26.96
CA ARG A 125 2.19 -3.16 -26.10
C ARG A 125 2.27 -2.65 -24.66
N LEU A 126 3.50 -2.40 -24.16
CA LEU A 126 3.72 -1.79 -22.84
C LEU A 126 3.56 -0.28 -22.84
N GLY A 127 3.55 0.37 -24.01
CA GLY A 127 3.50 1.83 -24.12
C GLY A 127 4.80 2.50 -23.60
N VAL A 128 5.94 1.89 -23.89
CA VAL A 128 7.29 2.40 -23.57
C VAL A 128 8.13 2.48 -24.84
N THR A 129 9.31 3.08 -24.77
CA THR A 129 10.25 3.04 -25.92
C THR A 129 11.00 1.70 -25.96
N VAL A 130 11.53 1.33 -27.11
CA VAL A 130 12.35 0.12 -27.26
C VAL A 130 13.59 0.20 -26.36
N ALA A 131 14.14 1.41 -26.16
CA ALA A 131 15.28 1.65 -25.30
C ALA A 131 14.97 1.39 -23.80
N ASP A 132 13.71 1.46 -23.38
CA ASP A 132 13.30 1.20 -21.99
C ASP A 132 13.20 -0.31 -21.68
N ILE A 133 13.05 -1.18 -22.70
CA ILE A 133 12.82 -2.61 -22.48
C ILE A 133 13.90 -3.29 -21.65
N PRO A 134 15.22 -3.05 -21.87
CA PRO A 134 16.26 -3.63 -21.02
C PRO A 134 16.10 -3.26 -19.54
N ALA A 135 15.71 -2.02 -19.23
CA ALA A 135 15.47 -1.57 -17.86
C ALA A 135 14.22 -2.22 -17.25
N VAL A 136 13.16 -2.44 -18.06
CA VAL A 136 11.94 -3.17 -17.63
C VAL A 136 12.29 -4.64 -17.34
N GLU A 137 13.08 -5.29 -18.18
CA GLU A 137 13.54 -6.68 -17.97
C GLU A 137 14.47 -6.82 -16.76
N GLU A 138 15.31 -5.83 -16.51
CA GLU A 138 16.15 -5.80 -15.32
C GLU A 138 15.29 -5.66 -14.06
N ALA A 139 14.29 -4.78 -14.06
CA ALA A 139 13.36 -4.59 -12.96
C ALA A 139 12.50 -5.83 -12.71
N GLU A 140 12.12 -6.60 -13.76
CA GLU A 140 11.42 -7.89 -13.64
C GLU A 140 12.29 -8.93 -12.89
N ARG A 141 13.58 -8.97 -13.21
CA ARG A 141 14.53 -9.95 -12.63
C ARG A 141 14.96 -9.63 -11.19
N LYS A 142 14.79 -8.38 -10.75
CA LYS A 142 15.15 -7.97 -9.40
C LYS A 142 13.94 -8.08 -8.46
N PRO A 143 13.90 -9.07 -7.56
CA PRO A 143 12.86 -9.11 -6.53
C PRO A 143 12.93 -7.83 -5.68
N TYR A 144 11.77 -7.28 -5.34
CA TYR A 144 11.70 -6.12 -4.46
C TYR A 144 11.92 -6.57 -3.00
N GLU A 145 13.09 -6.22 -2.45
CA GLU A 145 13.51 -6.70 -1.14
C GLU A 145 13.05 -5.81 0.03
N ARG A 146 12.55 -4.61 -0.26
CA ARG A 146 12.16 -3.61 0.74
C ARG A 146 10.66 -3.55 1.02
N GLY A 147 9.90 -4.50 0.47
CA GLY A 147 8.46 -4.59 0.72
C GLY A 147 8.15 -5.08 2.12
N GLY A 148 7.34 -4.33 2.87
CA GLY A 148 6.99 -4.69 4.23
C GLY A 148 6.46 -3.53 5.06
N PHE A 149 6.72 -3.58 6.35
CA PHE A 149 6.42 -2.48 7.27
C PHE A 149 7.53 -2.32 8.31
N SER A 150 7.68 -1.12 8.80
CA SER A 150 8.65 -0.78 9.85
C SER A 150 7.93 -0.37 11.12
N LEU A 151 8.44 -0.81 12.26
CA LEU A 151 8.01 -0.40 13.59
C LEU A 151 9.07 0.52 14.20
N TYR A 152 8.62 1.66 14.70
CA TYR A 152 9.47 2.69 15.30
C TYR A 152 9.04 3.00 16.73
N ASP A 153 10.02 3.19 17.61
CA ASP A 153 9.84 3.92 18.86
C ASP A 153 9.80 5.42 18.56
N VAL A 154 8.71 6.06 18.90
CA VAL A 154 8.48 7.50 18.76
C VAL A 154 8.23 8.17 20.10
N SER A 155 8.73 7.61 21.22
CA SER A 155 8.69 8.26 22.54
C SER A 155 9.31 9.66 22.50
N ASP A 156 10.38 9.84 21.72
CA ASP A 156 10.89 11.15 21.30
C ASP A 156 10.53 11.37 19.80
N ARG A 157 9.47 12.16 19.53
CA ARG A 157 9.00 12.48 18.18
C ARG A 157 10.03 13.23 17.33
N THR A 158 11.07 13.79 17.95
CA THR A 158 12.17 14.44 17.21
C THR A 158 13.23 13.45 16.74
N LYS A 159 13.27 12.24 17.30
CA LYS A 159 14.28 11.20 17.03
C LYS A 159 13.66 9.81 16.95
N PRO A 160 12.77 9.54 15.97
CA PRO A 160 12.19 8.20 15.78
C PRO A 160 13.29 7.14 15.66
N LYS A 161 13.15 6.01 16.39
CA LYS A 161 14.12 4.91 16.37
C LYS A 161 13.49 3.70 15.73
N LEU A 162 14.10 3.17 14.67
CA LEU A 162 13.67 1.91 14.08
C LEU A 162 13.87 0.78 15.09
N ILE A 163 12.78 0.06 15.40
CA ILE A 163 12.79 -1.14 16.23
C ILE A 163 12.96 -2.37 15.35
N HIS A 164 12.13 -2.50 14.29
CA HIS A 164 12.09 -3.67 13.42
C HIS A 164 11.59 -3.32 12.02
N PHE A 165 12.10 -4.04 11.02
CA PHE A 165 11.53 -4.08 9.68
C PHE A 165 11.03 -5.49 9.38
N GLN A 166 9.71 -5.64 9.23
CA GLN A 166 9.09 -6.89 8.85
C GLN A 166 8.90 -6.93 7.32
N LYS A 167 9.67 -7.80 6.67
CA LYS A 167 9.52 -8.07 5.24
C LYS A 167 8.19 -8.81 4.98
N THR A 168 7.49 -8.44 3.91
CA THR A 168 6.34 -9.16 3.37
C THR A 168 6.62 -9.60 1.94
N TRP A 169 5.58 -10.06 1.22
CA TRP A 169 5.72 -10.57 -0.13
C TRP A 169 5.44 -9.51 -1.20
N GLY A 170 5.89 -9.81 -2.42
CA GLY A 170 5.58 -9.06 -3.61
C GLY A 170 6.01 -7.61 -3.51
N ARG A 171 5.06 -6.70 -3.72
CA ARG A 171 5.30 -5.25 -3.71
C ARG A 171 5.32 -4.64 -2.33
N GLY A 172 5.15 -5.44 -1.29
CA GLY A 172 5.12 -4.99 0.09
C GLY A 172 3.73 -4.64 0.59
N VAL A 173 3.67 -3.72 1.56
CA VAL A 173 2.43 -3.37 2.27
C VAL A 173 1.76 -2.17 1.63
N HIS A 174 0.54 -2.40 1.09
CA HIS A 174 -0.25 -1.32 0.50
C HIS A 174 -0.97 -0.49 1.55
N ARG A 175 -1.73 -1.14 2.43
CA ARG A 175 -2.49 -0.52 3.51
C ARG A 175 -2.41 -1.37 4.78
N PHE A 176 -2.65 -0.73 5.89
CA PHE A 176 -2.67 -1.40 7.18
C PHE A 176 -3.49 -0.60 8.18
N ASP A 177 -3.89 -1.26 9.25
CA ASP A 177 -4.32 -0.66 10.51
C ASP A 177 -3.64 -1.37 11.66
N MET A 178 -3.71 -0.83 12.88
CA MET A 178 -3.18 -1.46 14.08
C MET A 178 -4.00 -1.08 15.29
N ASP A 179 -3.96 -1.93 16.28
CA ASP A 179 -4.27 -1.62 17.67
C ASP A 179 -3.02 -1.84 18.56
N ALA A 180 -3.19 -1.90 19.87
CA ALA A 180 -2.06 -2.04 20.79
C ALA A 180 -1.34 -3.40 20.66
N ASP A 181 -2.05 -4.44 20.21
CA ASP A 181 -1.58 -5.82 20.21
C ASP A 181 -1.28 -6.35 18.81
N TYR A 182 -2.01 -5.88 17.78
CA TYR A 182 -1.96 -6.44 16.44
C TYR A 182 -1.85 -5.41 15.33
N ALA A 183 -1.16 -5.81 14.26
CA ALA A 183 -1.13 -5.08 12.98
C ALA A 183 -1.88 -5.88 11.89
N TYR A 184 -2.78 -5.20 11.20
CA TYR A 184 -3.68 -5.75 10.16
C TYR A 184 -3.18 -5.32 8.79
N ILE A 185 -2.43 -6.17 8.13
CA ILE A 185 -1.60 -5.84 6.96
C ILE A 185 -2.25 -6.29 5.67
N SER A 186 -2.50 -5.36 4.74
CA SER A 186 -2.89 -5.67 3.36
C SER A 186 -1.63 -5.81 2.51
N THR A 187 -1.29 -7.03 2.14
CA THR A 187 -0.08 -7.35 1.38
C THR A 187 -0.33 -8.50 0.40
N GLU A 188 0.51 -8.59 -0.62
CA GLU A 188 0.58 -9.80 -1.44
C GLU A 188 1.19 -10.95 -0.63
N MET A 189 0.87 -12.19 -1.00
CA MET A 189 1.37 -13.40 -0.37
C MET A 189 1.59 -14.49 -1.42
N GLU A 190 2.67 -15.25 -1.26
CA GLU A 190 2.95 -16.38 -2.14
C GLU A 190 1.80 -17.39 -2.15
N GLY A 191 1.43 -17.84 -3.34
CA GLY A 191 0.31 -18.77 -3.52
C GLY A 191 -1.07 -18.12 -3.58
N PHE A 192 -1.15 -16.78 -3.47
CA PHE A 192 -2.39 -16.02 -3.53
C PHE A 192 -2.41 -15.05 -4.72
N ILE A 193 -3.61 -14.70 -5.16
CA ILE A 193 -3.84 -13.65 -6.16
C ILE A 193 -4.22 -12.35 -5.44
N GLY A 194 -3.46 -11.28 -5.68
CA GLY A 194 -3.68 -9.95 -5.09
C GLY A 194 -3.40 -9.91 -3.59
N ASN A 195 -3.75 -8.77 -2.98
CA ASN A 195 -3.53 -8.58 -1.56
C ASN A 195 -4.53 -9.37 -0.72
N ILE A 196 -4.04 -9.97 0.35
CA ILE A 196 -4.81 -10.60 1.41
C ILE A 196 -4.59 -9.86 2.73
N LEU A 197 -5.33 -10.21 3.78
CA LEU A 197 -5.05 -9.78 5.14
C LEU A 197 -4.05 -10.74 5.77
N VAL A 198 -2.98 -10.20 6.34
CA VAL A 198 -2.07 -10.91 7.25
C VAL A 198 -2.07 -10.16 8.58
N THR A 199 -2.39 -10.85 9.65
CA THR A 199 -2.39 -10.29 11.01
C THR A 199 -1.08 -10.64 11.70
N TYR A 200 -0.41 -9.64 12.24
CA TYR A 200 0.82 -9.81 13.04
C TYR A 200 0.56 -9.43 14.50
N ASP A 201 1.04 -10.24 15.43
CA ASP A 201 1.19 -9.87 16.83
C ASP A 201 2.38 -8.91 16.95
N ILE A 202 2.13 -7.72 17.46
CA ILE A 202 3.13 -6.65 17.64
C ILE A 202 3.35 -6.27 19.11
N ARG A 203 2.85 -7.06 20.07
CA ARG A 203 3.10 -6.84 21.50
C ARG A 203 4.58 -6.85 21.84
N ASN A 204 5.36 -7.63 21.10
CA ASN A 204 6.82 -7.48 21.03
C ASN A 204 7.22 -6.86 19.69
N PRO A 205 7.35 -5.52 19.59
CA PRO A 205 7.60 -4.87 18.31
C PRO A 205 8.99 -5.17 17.72
N ALA A 206 9.92 -5.72 18.52
CA ALA A 206 11.22 -6.17 18.02
C ALA A 206 11.15 -7.52 17.29
N LYS A 207 10.05 -8.26 17.46
CA LYS A 207 9.83 -9.58 16.86
C LYS A 207 8.35 -9.76 16.54
N PRO A 208 7.80 -9.10 15.52
CA PRO A 208 6.44 -9.34 15.08
C PRO A 208 6.24 -10.79 14.64
N GLU A 209 5.14 -11.40 15.03
CA GLU A 209 4.84 -12.79 14.67
C GLU A 209 3.52 -12.87 13.89
N GLU A 210 3.53 -13.57 12.76
CA GLU A 210 2.31 -13.82 11.99
C GLU A 210 1.35 -14.70 12.81
N VAL A 211 0.11 -14.22 12.98
CA VAL A 211 -0.94 -14.93 13.75
C VAL A 211 -1.94 -15.61 12.83
N SER A 212 -2.40 -14.91 11.79
CA SER A 212 -3.44 -15.41 10.91
C SER A 212 -3.43 -14.75 9.53
N ARG A 213 -4.12 -15.40 8.61
CA ARG A 213 -4.41 -14.88 7.26
C ARG A 213 -5.90 -14.94 7.00
N TRP A 214 -6.38 -13.94 6.26
CA TRP A 214 -7.74 -13.96 5.71
C TRP A 214 -7.70 -13.51 4.25
N TRP A 215 -8.51 -14.16 3.43
CA TRP A 215 -8.64 -13.87 2.00
C TRP A 215 -10.06 -14.12 1.52
N MET A 216 -10.41 -13.57 0.37
CA MET A 216 -11.68 -13.83 -0.30
C MET A 216 -11.60 -15.13 -1.13
N PRO A 217 -12.71 -15.87 -1.26
CA PRO A 217 -12.78 -17.06 -2.10
C PRO A 217 -12.23 -16.80 -3.51
N GLY A 218 -11.42 -17.72 -4.00
CA GLY A 218 -10.75 -17.64 -5.30
C GLY A 218 -9.36 -16.99 -5.27
N GLN A 219 -8.89 -16.47 -4.15
CA GLN A 219 -7.56 -15.89 -4.05
C GLN A 219 -6.46 -16.93 -3.76
N HIS A 220 -6.75 -18.03 -3.05
CA HIS A 220 -5.76 -19.05 -2.66
C HIS A 220 -5.52 -20.08 -3.75
N VAL A 221 -4.83 -19.68 -4.82
CA VAL A 221 -4.59 -20.53 -5.99
C VAL A 221 -3.66 -21.71 -5.71
N ALA A 222 -2.67 -21.56 -4.84
CA ALA A 222 -1.81 -22.67 -4.41
C ALA A 222 -2.58 -23.73 -3.62
N GLY A 223 -3.69 -23.36 -2.95
CA GLY A 223 -4.63 -24.27 -2.31
C GLY A 223 -5.68 -24.88 -3.24
N GLY A 224 -5.58 -24.63 -4.56
CA GLY A 224 -6.50 -25.16 -5.55
C GLY A 224 -7.75 -24.32 -5.80
N GLU A 225 -7.88 -23.16 -5.14
CA GLU A 225 -9.00 -22.25 -5.43
C GLU A 225 -8.90 -21.70 -6.85
N LYS A 226 -10.05 -21.51 -7.48
CA LYS A 226 -10.14 -20.88 -8.80
C LYS A 226 -10.88 -19.55 -8.69
N PRO A 227 -10.32 -18.45 -9.26
CA PRO A 227 -11.04 -17.19 -9.35
C PRO A 227 -12.37 -17.38 -10.08
N SER A 228 -13.47 -16.96 -9.43
CA SER A 228 -14.83 -17.06 -9.99
C SER A 228 -15.62 -15.75 -9.83
N TRP A 229 -14.94 -14.66 -9.46
CA TRP A 229 -15.58 -13.35 -9.32
C TRP A 229 -15.88 -12.72 -10.68
N PRO A 230 -16.99 -12.01 -10.80
CA PRO A 230 -17.28 -11.22 -12.00
C PRO A 230 -16.42 -9.95 -12.05
N GLY A 231 -16.00 -9.54 -13.23
CA GLY A 231 -15.26 -8.31 -13.45
C GLY A 231 -13.80 -8.38 -13.00
N ARG A 232 -13.36 -7.32 -12.33
CA ARG A 232 -11.95 -7.17 -11.93
C ARG A 232 -11.55 -8.08 -10.78
N GLN A 233 -10.26 -8.40 -10.73
CA GLN A 233 -9.62 -9.19 -9.69
C GLN A 233 -9.97 -8.68 -8.28
N HIS A 234 -10.43 -9.58 -7.42
CA HIS A 234 -10.65 -9.31 -6.02
C HIS A 234 -9.32 -9.21 -5.27
N ARG A 235 -9.20 -8.22 -4.40
CA ARG A 235 -8.05 -8.03 -3.51
C ARG A 235 -8.42 -7.14 -2.34
N LEU A 236 -7.78 -7.35 -1.22
CA LEU A 236 -7.93 -6.48 -0.06
C LEU A 236 -7.28 -5.12 -0.33
N HIS A 237 -7.94 -4.04 0.08
CA HIS A 237 -7.35 -2.72 0.10
C HIS A 237 -6.94 -2.32 1.53
N HIS A 238 -7.90 -2.33 2.46
CA HIS A 238 -7.70 -1.82 3.82
C HIS A 238 -8.69 -2.47 4.77
N THR A 239 -8.25 -2.73 6.00
CA THR A 239 -9.12 -3.12 7.11
C THR A 239 -9.07 -2.07 8.20
N LEU A 240 -10.19 -1.88 8.90
CA LEU A 240 -10.30 -1.07 10.11
C LEU A 240 -10.92 -1.91 11.20
N ARG A 241 -10.33 -1.90 12.41
CA ARG A 241 -10.85 -2.67 13.54
C ARG A 241 -11.91 -1.89 14.32
N PHE A 242 -13.01 -2.58 14.64
CA PHE A 242 -14.08 -2.11 15.54
C PHE A 242 -14.48 -3.27 16.46
N GLY A 243 -13.95 -3.26 17.69
CA GLY A 243 -14.17 -4.38 18.63
C GLY A 243 -13.63 -5.70 18.07
N ASP A 244 -14.50 -6.71 17.98
CA ASP A 244 -14.16 -8.02 17.44
C ASP A 244 -14.39 -8.17 15.95
N GLU A 245 -14.53 -7.06 15.22
CA GLU A 245 -14.74 -7.05 13.79
C GLU A 245 -13.66 -6.24 13.07
N LEU A 246 -13.24 -6.74 11.89
CA LEU A 246 -12.49 -5.96 10.88
C LEU A 246 -13.43 -5.63 9.71
N TRP A 247 -13.55 -4.35 9.43
CA TRP A 247 -14.28 -3.85 8.27
C TRP A 247 -13.30 -3.67 7.11
N ALA A 248 -13.41 -4.52 6.12
CA ALA A 248 -12.47 -4.65 5.02
C ALA A 248 -12.99 -4.05 3.73
N GLY A 249 -12.38 -2.97 3.26
CA GLY A 249 -12.54 -2.47 1.89
C GLY A 249 -11.76 -3.36 0.92
N CYS A 250 -12.46 -3.96 -0.04
CA CYS A 250 -11.90 -4.97 -0.94
C CYS A 250 -11.90 -4.51 -2.40
N TRP A 251 -11.34 -3.31 -2.67
CA TRP A 251 -11.26 -2.75 -4.03
C TRP A 251 -12.56 -2.97 -4.83
N HIS A 252 -12.49 -3.84 -5.84
CA HIS A 252 -13.62 -4.09 -6.77
C HIS A 252 -14.66 -5.07 -6.20
N ALA A 253 -14.37 -5.69 -5.07
CA ALA A 253 -15.24 -6.67 -4.42
C ALA A 253 -16.21 -6.07 -3.39
N GLY A 254 -16.14 -4.75 -3.13
CA GLY A 254 -16.98 -4.10 -2.12
C GLY A 254 -16.41 -4.21 -0.71
N VAL A 255 -17.26 -4.50 0.27
CA VAL A 255 -16.91 -4.55 1.69
C VAL A 255 -17.08 -5.96 2.25
N ARG A 256 -16.22 -6.34 3.17
CA ARG A 256 -16.33 -7.56 3.99
C ARG A 256 -16.28 -7.18 5.45
N VAL A 257 -17.09 -7.85 6.26
CA VAL A 257 -17.00 -7.81 7.71
C VAL A 257 -16.41 -9.15 8.16
N ILE A 258 -15.32 -9.08 8.90
CA ILE A 258 -14.52 -10.22 9.31
C ILE A 258 -14.56 -10.28 10.83
N ASP A 259 -15.09 -11.36 11.38
CA ASP A 259 -15.04 -11.65 12.82
C ASP A 259 -13.62 -12.07 13.20
N VAL A 260 -13.04 -11.40 14.18
CA VAL A 260 -11.72 -11.61 14.76
C VAL A 260 -11.79 -11.79 16.28
N SER A 261 -12.94 -12.23 16.81
CA SER A 261 -13.07 -12.62 18.23
C SER A 261 -12.06 -13.72 18.60
N ASP A 262 -11.77 -14.64 17.68
CA ASP A 262 -10.57 -15.47 17.68
C ASP A 262 -9.60 -14.93 16.61
N ILE A 263 -8.62 -14.16 17.03
CA ILE A 263 -7.66 -13.51 16.12
C ILE A 263 -6.88 -14.50 15.24
N ALA A 264 -6.74 -15.76 15.70
CA ALA A 264 -6.06 -16.81 14.95
C ALA A 264 -6.94 -17.44 13.85
N LYS A 265 -8.26 -17.19 13.89
CA LYS A 265 -9.24 -17.81 12.98
C LYS A 265 -10.22 -16.78 12.40
N PRO A 266 -9.74 -15.78 11.67
CA PRO A 266 -10.60 -14.76 11.09
C PRO A 266 -11.60 -15.38 10.08
N ARG A 267 -12.86 -14.95 10.15
CA ARG A 267 -13.93 -15.49 9.29
C ARG A 267 -14.84 -14.36 8.80
N THR A 268 -15.26 -14.45 7.55
CA THR A 268 -16.24 -13.51 6.98
C THR A 268 -17.60 -13.75 7.64
N VAL A 269 -18.20 -12.69 8.20
CA VAL A 269 -19.55 -12.69 8.77
C VAL A 269 -20.51 -11.78 8.02
N GLY A 270 -20.00 -10.89 7.17
CA GLY A 270 -20.81 -10.01 6.34
C GLY A 270 -20.12 -9.68 5.02
N ALA A 271 -20.93 -9.46 3.98
CA ALA A 271 -20.44 -9.07 2.67
C ALA A 271 -21.43 -8.11 2.00
N TYR A 272 -20.88 -7.03 1.45
CA TYR A 272 -21.58 -6.13 0.54
C TYR A 272 -20.81 -6.06 -0.78
N ASN A 273 -21.39 -6.54 -1.86
CA ASN A 273 -20.80 -6.50 -3.19
C ASN A 273 -21.28 -5.27 -3.93
N TYR A 274 -20.44 -4.71 -4.80
CA TYR A 274 -20.91 -3.68 -5.73
C TYR A 274 -21.98 -4.24 -6.68
N HIS A 275 -22.99 -3.44 -6.93
CA HIS A 275 -24.02 -3.76 -7.91
C HIS A 275 -24.28 -2.54 -8.82
N PRO A 276 -24.08 -2.64 -10.14
CA PRO A 276 -23.52 -3.82 -10.84
C PRO A 276 -22.07 -4.12 -10.43
N PRO A 277 -21.58 -5.34 -10.71
CA PRO A 277 -20.16 -5.67 -10.48
C PRO A 277 -19.25 -4.69 -11.19
N TYR A 278 -18.10 -4.40 -10.58
CA TYR A 278 -17.12 -3.49 -11.17
C TYR A 278 -16.65 -4.02 -12.53
N PRO A 279 -16.86 -3.30 -13.63
CA PRO A 279 -16.54 -3.80 -14.96
C PRO A 279 -15.04 -4.00 -15.12
N GLU A 280 -14.65 -4.95 -16.00
CA GLU A 280 -13.26 -4.99 -16.46
C GLU A 280 -12.92 -3.71 -17.21
N PRO A 281 -11.65 -3.24 -17.15
CA PRO A 281 -11.24 -2.13 -17.98
C PRO A 281 -11.41 -2.55 -19.43
N THR A 282 -12.26 -1.84 -20.14
CA THR A 282 -12.20 -1.87 -21.61
C THR A 282 -10.86 -1.31 -22.01
N HIS A 283 -10.07 -2.09 -22.73
CA HIS A 283 -8.74 -1.74 -23.24
C HIS A 283 -8.78 -0.54 -24.17
#